data_3c02591b71bf0c1ec08ba9bc8526a08a
#
_entry.id   3c02591b71bf0c1ec08ba9bc8526a08a
#
_cell.length_a   1.000
_cell.length_b   1.000
_cell.length_c   1.000
_cell.angle_alpha   90.00
_cell.angle_beta   90.00
_cell.angle_gamma   90.00
#
_symmetry.space_group_name_H-M   'P 1'
#
loop_
_entity.id
_entity.type
_entity.pdbx_description
1 polymer ?
#
loop_
_entity_poly.entity_id
_entity_poly.type
_entity_poly.pdbx_seq_one_letter_code
_entity_poly.pdbx_strand_id
1 'polypeptide(L)'
;MGHFAEALRLAGAVERLLLPPECLLCRRPVPHAEGDALVCGLCRSRWIPVPPPFCARCGTPAERGETCPTCKAWGGELDAVRSAVWLDASARRAVHRLKYDGWWRTAEAMAASMRSLEPLTGSLSLIPIPLGSRRLRRRGYNQSERIATALGDLLGHPVREGWLVRGRETPSQTALTPEERAANVAGAFRAAGRPDGRCVLVDDVFTTGATLLAAAAALRGAGVPAVDAVTFARARNAVGQGP
;
A
#
# COMPACT_ATOMS: atom_id res chain seq x y z
N MET A 1 31.86 15.80 -21.32
CA MET A 1 30.66 15.08 -20.84
C MET A 1 29.55 16.01 -20.32
N GLY A 2 29.85 17.25 -19.88
CA GLY A 2 28.86 18.20 -19.34
C GLY A 2 27.84 18.73 -20.36
N HIS A 3 28.29 19.16 -21.54
CA HIS A 3 27.41 19.75 -22.56
C HIS A 3 26.34 18.82 -23.14
N PHE A 4 26.60 17.52 -23.24
CA PHE A 4 25.63 16.54 -23.72
C PHE A 4 24.49 16.31 -22.71
N ALA A 5 24.82 16.28 -21.41
CA ALA A 5 23.83 16.17 -20.34
C ALA A 5 22.95 17.43 -20.22
N GLU A 6 23.52 18.60 -20.49
CA GLU A 6 22.82 19.88 -20.48
C GLU A 6 21.86 20.01 -21.69
N ALA A 7 22.32 19.60 -22.87
CA ALA A 7 21.48 19.54 -24.08
C ALA A 7 20.27 18.58 -23.91
N LEU A 8 20.47 17.42 -23.28
CA LEU A 8 19.37 16.48 -22.99
C LEU A 8 18.37 17.07 -21.97
N ARG A 9 18.83 17.82 -20.97
CA ARG A 9 17.95 18.50 -20.01
C ARG A 9 17.14 19.60 -20.69
N LEU A 10 17.75 20.39 -21.58
CA LEU A 10 17.06 21.43 -22.34
C LEU A 10 16.03 20.83 -23.31
N ALA A 11 16.38 19.75 -24.02
CA ALA A 11 15.47 19.05 -24.91
C ALA A 11 14.25 18.50 -24.13
N GLY A 12 14.46 17.87 -22.98
CA GLY A 12 13.39 17.39 -22.10
C GLY A 12 12.52 18.52 -21.51
N ALA A 13 13.08 19.70 -21.27
CA ALA A 13 12.33 20.87 -20.82
C ALA A 13 11.43 21.44 -21.93
N VAL A 14 11.94 21.51 -23.17
CA VAL A 14 11.18 21.93 -24.34
C VAL A 14 10.08 20.92 -24.67
N GLU A 15 10.38 19.64 -24.63
CA GLU A 15 9.38 18.57 -24.84
C GLU A 15 8.22 18.69 -23.82
N ARG A 16 8.52 18.90 -22.56
CA ARG A 16 7.49 19.09 -21.52
C ARG A 16 6.67 20.36 -21.66
N LEU A 17 7.25 21.40 -22.25
CA LEU A 17 6.53 22.64 -22.55
C LEU A 17 5.54 22.45 -23.67
N LEU A 18 5.91 21.66 -24.68
CA LEU A 18 5.09 21.40 -25.87
C LEU A 18 4.09 20.26 -25.64
N LEU A 19 4.46 19.25 -24.84
CA LEU A 19 3.70 18.04 -24.54
C LEU A 19 3.71 17.79 -23.02
N PRO A 20 3.00 18.62 -22.23
CA PRO A 20 2.97 18.46 -20.80
C PRO A 20 2.37 17.08 -20.43
N PRO A 21 3.00 16.33 -19.48
CA PRO A 21 2.44 15.07 -19.04
C PRO A 21 1.06 15.27 -18.44
N GLU A 22 0.14 14.38 -18.75
CA GLU A 22 -1.20 14.39 -18.15
C GLU A 22 -1.24 13.64 -16.82
N CYS A 23 -1.95 14.21 -15.87
CA CYS A 23 -2.22 13.53 -14.61
C CYS A 23 -3.02 12.25 -14.83
N LEU A 24 -2.51 11.12 -14.33
CA LEU A 24 -3.14 9.81 -14.47
C LEU A 24 -4.55 9.74 -13.84
N LEU A 25 -4.90 10.63 -12.91
CA LEU A 25 -6.20 10.61 -12.24
C LEU A 25 -7.22 11.58 -12.82
N CYS A 26 -6.81 12.82 -13.15
CA CYS A 26 -7.74 13.85 -13.60
C CYS A 26 -7.57 14.27 -15.08
N ARG A 27 -6.56 13.74 -15.77
CA ARG A 27 -6.24 14.04 -17.18
C ARG A 27 -5.86 15.49 -17.46
N ARG A 28 -5.70 16.33 -16.46
CA ARG A 28 -5.18 17.68 -16.63
C ARG A 28 -3.67 17.67 -16.80
N PRO A 29 -3.10 18.62 -17.56
CA PRO A 29 -1.65 18.78 -17.60
C PRO A 29 -1.06 18.90 -16.20
N VAL A 30 0.07 18.23 -15.97
CA VAL A 30 0.82 18.35 -14.71
C VAL A 30 1.64 19.64 -14.78
N PRO A 31 1.55 20.53 -13.77
CA PRO A 31 2.33 21.75 -13.73
C PRO A 31 3.83 21.47 -13.83
N HIS A 32 4.57 22.28 -14.58
CA HIS A 32 6.02 22.13 -14.76
C HIS A 32 6.79 22.07 -13.42
N ALA A 33 6.31 22.81 -12.41
CA ALA A 33 6.88 22.81 -11.05
C ALA A 33 6.77 21.43 -10.34
N GLU A 34 5.91 20.53 -10.80
CA GLU A 34 5.75 19.19 -10.24
C GLU A 34 6.65 18.14 -10.93
N GLY A 35 7.48 18.55 -11.87
CA GLY A 35 8.44 17.70 -12.56
C GLY A 35 7.79 16.51 -13.27
N ASP A 36 8.32 15.32 -13.07
CA ASP A 36 7.86 14.07 -13.69
C ASP A 36 6.72 13.37 -12.91
N ALA A 37 6.02 14.12 -12.03
CA ALA A 37 4.91 13.56 -11.26
C ALA A 37 3.78 13.11 -12.19
N LEU A 38 3.36 11.86 -12.07
CA LEU A 38 2.26 11.30 -12.88
C LEU A 38 0.89 11.48 -12.21
N VAL A 39 0.86 11.90 -10.95
CA VAL A 39 -0.35 12.30 -10.22
C VAL A 39 -0.11 13.71 -9.70
N CYS A 40 -0.88 14.68 -10.22
CA CYS A 40 -0.71 16.08 -9.88
C CYS A 40 -1.00 16.38 -8.41
N GLY A 41 -0.41 17.46 -7.88
CA GLY A 41 -0.57 17.90 -6.49
C GLY A 41 -2.02 18.08 -6.08
N LEU A 42 -2.88 18.60 -6.96
CA LEU A 42 -4.31 18.75 -6.72
C LEU A 42 -5.01 17.39 -6.51
N CYS A 43 -4.63 16.35 -7.23
CA CYS A 43 -5.16 15.00 -7.01
C CYS A 43 -4.65 14.40 -5.71
N ARG A 44 -3.37 14.62 -5.37
CA ARG A 44 -2.78 14.16 -4.11
C ARG A 44 -3.36 14.88 -2.90
N SER A 45 -3.62 16.20 -2.98
CA SER A 45 -4.22 16.97 -1.88
C SER A 45 -5.65 16.58 -1.55
N ARG A 46 -6.34 15.88 -2.45
CA ARG A 46 -7.68 15.32 -2.19
C ARG A 46 -7.65 14.00 -1.44
N TRP A 47 -6.49 13.38 -1.24
CA TRP A 47 -6.36 12.18 -0.42
C TRP A 47 -6.39 12.58 1.05
N ILE A 48 -7.47 12.25 1.72
CA ILE A 48 -7.73 12.64 3.11
C ILE A 48 -6.91 11.73 4.04
N PRO A 49 -5.91 12.26 4.78
CA PRO A 49 -5.14 11.46 5.72
C PRO A 49 -6.02 10.81 6.79
N VAL A 50 -5.59 9.65 7.30
CA VAL A 50 -6.20 9.05 8.50
C VAL A 50 -5.70 9.85 9.70
N PRO A 51 -6.60 10.58 10.44
CA PRO A 51 -6.17 11.47 11.51
C PRO A 51 -5.87 10.72 12.80
N PRO A 52 -4.92 11.20 13.63
CA PRO A 52 -4.84 10.81 15.04
C PRO A 52 -5.97 11.47 15.86
N PRO A 53 -6.31 10.96 17.06
CA PRO A 53 -5.74 9.76 17.67
C PRO A 53 -6.26 8.48 17.03
N PHE A 54 -5.47 7.43 17.09
CA PHE A 54 -5.84 6.13 16.54
C PHE A 54 -5.33 4.98 17.42
N CYS A 55 -5.96 3.82 17.30
CA CYS A 55 -5.53 2.62 17.96
C CYS A 55 -4.07 2.29 17.63
N ALA A 56 -3.24 2.12 18.65
CA ALA A 56 -1.81 1.85 18.48
C ALA A 56 -1.56 0.61 17.62
N ARG A 57 -2.44 -0.40 17.69
CA ARG A 57 -2.30 -1.65 16.95
C ARG A 57 -2.82 -1.56 15.51
N CYS A 58 -4.10 -1.29 15.30
CA CYS A 58 -4.68 -1.38 13.95
C CYS A 58 -4.80 -0.05 13.21
N GLY A 59 -4.49 1.08 13.86
CA GLY A 59 -4.59 2.40 13.24
C GLY A 59 -6.02 2.89 12.99
N THR A 60 -7.06 2.23 13.54
CA THR A 60 -8.44 2.78 13.48
C THR A 60 -8.51 4.02 14.35
N PRO A 61 -9.04 5.16 13.86
CA PRO A 61 -9.31 6.30 14.71
C PRO A 61 -10.16 5.89 15.91
N ALA A 62 -9.69 6.21 17.10
CA ALA A 62 -10.31 5.85 18.37
C ALA A 62 -9.78 6.76 19.47
N GLU A 63 -10.59 7.02 20.49
CA GLU A 63 -10.15 7.71 21.67
C GLU A 63 -9.15 6.84 22.48
N ARG A 64 -8.29 7.51 23.26
CA ARG A 64 -7.28 6.78 24.07
C ARG A 64 -7.98 5.98 25.17
N GLY A 65 -7.57 4.72 25.34
CA GLY A 65 -8.01 3.84 26.42
C GLY A 65 -9.21 2.95 26.11
N GLU A 66 -9.85 3.10 24.94
CA GLU A 66 -10.94 2.21 24.54
C GLU A 66 -10.45 0.90 23.94
N THR A 67 -11.17 -0.19 24.24
CA THR A 67 -10.94 -1.48 23.56
C THR A 67 -11.35 -1.34 22.09
N CYS A 68 -10.37 -1.39 21.19
CA CYS A 68 -10.61 -1.19 19.76
C CYS A 68 -11.47 -2.33 19.17
N PRO A 69 -12.69 -2.05 18.68
CA PRO A 69 -13.58 -3.08 18.16
C PRO A 69 -13.02 -3.78 16.91
N THR A 70 -12.13 -3.11 16.18
CA THR A 70 -11.54 -3.66 14.95
C THR A 70 -10.51 -4.75 15.22
N CYS A 71 -9.65 -4.58 16.23
CA CYS A 71 -8.53 -5.49 16.46
C CYS A 71 -8.60 -6.26 17.80
N LYS A 72 -9.70 -6.15 18.54
CA LYS A 72 -9.87 -6.89 19.82
C LYS A 72 -9.76 -8.41 19.67
N ALA A 73 -10.18 -8.93 18.51
CA ALA A 73 -10.14 -10.36 18.22
C ALA A 73 -8.85 -10.81 17.50
N TRP A 74 -7.88 -9.90 17.26
CA TRP A 74 -6.63 -10.30 16.64
C TRP A 74 -5.72 -11.03 17.64
N GLY A 75 -5.02 -12.08 17.19
CA GLY A 75 -3.92 -12.71 17.93
C GLY A 75 -2.67 -11.81 17.96
N GLY A 76 -1.51 -12.40 18.18
CA GLY A 76 -0.21 -11.71 18.25
C GLY A 76 0.52 -11.58 16.91
N GLU A 77 -0.15 -11.80 15.77
CA GLU A 77 0.50 -11.92 14.46
C GLU A 77 1.01 -10.57 13.95
N LEU A 78 0.23 -9.50 14.14
CA LEU A 78 0.54 -8.14 13.72
C LEU A 78 0.77 -7.23 14.94
N ASP A 79 1.89 -6.49 14.91
CA ASP A 79 2.25 -5.52 15.95
C ASP A 79 1.54 -4.19 15.70
N ALA A 80 1.71 -3.61 14.51
CA ALA A 80 1.04 -2.38 14.14
C ALA A 80 0.60 -2.38 12.67
N VAL A 81 -0.51 -1.69 12.40
CA VAL A 81 -0.96 -1.37 11.04
C VAL A 81 -1.20 0.12 10.92
N ARG A 82 -0.67 0.74 9.86
CA ARG A 82 -0.94 2.14 9.53
C ARG A 82 -1.39 2.27 8.08
N SER A 83 -2.32 3.18 7.86
CA SER A 83 -2.81 3.53 6.53
C SER A 83 -2.63 5.02 6.31
N ALA A 84 -2.18 5.42 5.12
CA ALA A 84 -1.90 6.82 4.85
C ALA A 84 -3.18 7.65 4.75
N VAL A 85 -4.20 7.15 4.05
CA VAL A 85 -5.40 7.93 3.73
C VAL A 85 -6.68 7.11 3.89
N TRP A 86 -7.81 7.80 3.97
CA TRP A 86 -9.11 7.17 3.86
C TRP A 86 -9.39 6.70 2.43
N LEU A 87 -10.06 5.55 2.27
CA LEU A 87 -10.53 5.04 0.98
C LEU A 87 -11.82 5.79 0.55
N ASP A 88 -11.68 7.09 0.34
CA ASP A 88 -12.74 7.93 -0.23
C ASP A 88 -12.82 7.80 -1.75
N ALA A 89 -13.65 8.62 -2.40
CA ALA A 89 -13.82 8.58 -3.86
C ALA A 89 -12.50 8.86 -4.62
N SER A 90 -11.64 9.74 -4.10
CA SER A 90 -10.36 10.11 -4.73
C SER A 90 -9.32 8.99 -4.60
N ALA A 91 -9.12 8.48 -3.39
CA ALA A 91 -8.22 7.37 -3.14
C ALA A 91 -8.71 6.08 -3.84
N ARG A 92 -10.02 5.81 -3.85
CA ARG A 92 -10.62 4.68 -4.57
C ARG A 92 -10.34 4.73 -6.07
N ARG A 93 -10.40 5.93 -6.68
CA ARG A 93 -10.03 6.11 -8.09
C ARG A 93 -8.56 5.75 -8.34
N ALA A 94 -7.65 6.21 -7.48
CA ALA A 94 -6.23 5.88 -7.59
C ALA A 94 -5.98 4.37 -7.47
N VAL A 95 -6.59 3.71 -6.49
CA VAL A 95 -6.52 2.25 -6.31
C VAL A 95 -7.10 1.50 -7.52
N HIS A 96 -8.20 2.02 -8.10
CA HIS A 96 -8.78 1.42 -9.31
C HIS A 96 -7.82 1.51 -10.49
N ARG A 97 -7.23 2.69 -10.74
CA ARG A 97 -6.24 2.89 -11.81
C ARG A 97 -5.05 1.94 -11.65
N LEU A 98 -4.53 1.83 -10.43
CA LEU A 98 -3.46 0.91 -10.11
C LEU A 98 -3.86 -0.56 -10.34
N LYS A 99 -5.10 -0.96 -10.07
CA LYS A 99 -5.52 -2.37 -10.14
C LYS A 99 -5.97 -2.83 -11.53
N TYR A 100 -6.59 -1.95 -12.32
CA TYR A 100 -7.38 -2.38 -13.48
C TYR A 100 -7.02 -1.69 -14.80
N ASP A 101 -6.38 -0.54 -14.74
CA ASP A 101 -6.10 0.26 -15.95
C ASP A 101 -4.64 0.20 -16.41
N GLY A 102 -3.82 -0.65 -15.79
CA GLY A 102 -2.41 -0.78 -16.14
C GLY A 102 -1.49 0.35 -15.65
N TRP A 103 -2.02 1.28 -14.85
CA TRP A 103 -1.31 2.50 -14.45
C TRP A 103 -0.47 2.29 -13.19
N TRP A 104 0.44 1.31 -13.28
CA TRP A 104 1.28 0.88 -12.16
C TRP A 104 2.13 2.00 -11.54
N ARG A 105 2.53 3.02 -12.32
CA ARG A 105 3.28 4.18 -11.82
C ARG A 105 2.48 5.07 -10.85
N THR A 106 1.16 4.88 -10.72
CA THR A 106 0.38 5.50 -9.65
C THR A 106 0.89 5.09 -8.27
N ALA A 107 1.57 3.94 -8.17
CA ALA A 107 2.21 3.47 -6.94
C ALA A 107 3.26 4.43 -6.38
N GLU A 108 3.97 5.18 -7.23
CA GLU A 108 4.96 6.20 -6.81
C GLU A 108 4.31 7.29 -5.95
N ALA A 109 3.15 7.81 -6.39
CA ALA A 109 2.42 8.82 -5.64
C ALA A 109 1.80 8.26 -4.35
N MET A 110 1.36 6.98 -4.36
CA MET A 110 0.87 6.29 -3.16
C MET A 110 2.00 6.11 -2.15
N ALA A 111 3.15 5.62 -2.56
CA ALA A 111 4.34 5.47 -1.72
C ALA A 111 4.77 6.80 -1.08
N ALA A 112 4.77 7.88 -1.86
CA ALA A 112 5.06 9.22 -1.35
C ALA A 112 4.11 9.66 -0.22
N SER A 113 2.83 9.24 -0.28
CA SER A 113 1.84 9.51 0.78
C SER A 113 2.04 8.61 2.01
N MET A 114 2.69 7.47 1.86
CA MET A 114 2.93 6.50 2.92
C MET A 114 4.26 6.71 3.66
N ARG A 115 5.19 7.46 3.08
CA ARG A 115 6.61 7.58 3.52
C ARG A 115 6.83 7.92 5.00
N SER A 116 5.89 8.62 5.62
CA SER A 116 5.96 9.07 7.02
C SER A 116 5.20 8.17 8.00
N LEU A 117 4.68 7.02 7.55
CA LEU A 117 4.01 6.09 8.45
C LEU A 117 5.01 5.47 9.43
N GLU A 118 4.64 5.47 10.72
CA GLU A 118 5.50 5.02 11.83
C GLU A 118 6.17 3.65 11.61
N PRO A 119 5.49 2.60 11.09
CA PRO A 119 6.12 1.31 10.86
C PRO A 119 7.28 1.31 9.86
N LEU A 120 7.46 2.38 9.10
CA LEU A 120 8.53 2.51 8.10
C LEU A 120 9.83 3.10 8.66
N THR A 121 9.97 3.21 9.98
CA THR A 121 11.19 3.73 10.62
C THR A 121 12.11 2.60 11.07
N GLY A 122 13.42 2.86 11.07
CA GLY A 122 14.46 1.93 11.52
C GLY A 122 14.82 0.86 10.48
N SER A 123 15.56 -0.16 10.91
CA SER A 123 15.97 -1.28 10.05
C SER A 123 14.82 -2.27 9.87
N LEU A 124 14.42 -2.51 8.62
CA LEU A 124 13.30 -3.41 8.28
C LEU A 124 13.42 -3.94 6.85
N SER A 125 12.64 -4.96 6.52
CA SER A 125 12.41 -5.42 5.16
C SER A 125 10.95 -5.20 4.77
N LEU A 126 10.72 -4.64 3.57
CA LEU A 126 9.38 -4.48 2.99
C LEU A 126 8.94 -5.77 2.31
N ILE A 127 7.79 -6.29 2.68
CA ILE A 127 7.23 -7.53 2.15
C ILE A 127 5.91 -7.21 1.44
N PRO A 128 5.86 -7.19 0.10
CA PRO A 128 4.61 -6.99 -0.61
C PRO A 128 3.66 -8.17 -0.42
N ILE A 129 2.38 -7.90 -0.20
CA ILE A 129 1.36 -8.95 -0.20
C ILE A 129 1.27 -9.59 -1.59
N PRO A 130 1.51 -10.92 -1.72
CA PRO A 130 1.51 -11.58 -3.01
C PRO A 130 0.08 -11.70 -3.57
N LEU A 131 -0.04 -11.40 -4.86
CA LEU A 131 -1.26 -11.58 -5.62
C LEU A 131 -1.42 -13.06 -6.03
N GLY A 132 -2.65 -13.57 -6.09
CA GLY A 132 -2.90 -14.91 -6.63
C GLY A 132 -2.52 -15.01 -8.11
N SER A 133 -2.03 -16.17 -8.57
CA SER A 133 -1.46 -16.38 -9.89
C SER A 133 -2.43 -16.02 -11.04
N ARG A 134 -3.72 -16.33 -10.89
CA ARG A 134 -4.76 -15.98 -11.86
C ARG A 134 -4.93 -14.46 -11.99
N ARG A 135 -4.93 -13.74 -10.86
CA ARG A 135 -5.02 -12.27 -10.85
C ARG A 135 -3.75 -11.62 -11.39
N LEU A 136 -2.59 -12.17 -11.05
CA LEU A 136 -1.30 -11.71 -11.56
C LEU A 136 -1.24 -11.84 -13.09
N ARG A 137 -1.61 -13.00 -13.66
CA ARG A 137 -1.66 -13.17 -15.12
C ARG A 137 -2.62 -12.21 -15.82
N ARG A 138 -3.80 -11.94 -15.20
CA ARG A 138 -4.78 -11.02 -15.78
C ARG A 138 -4.34 -9.55 -15.69
N ARG A 139 -3.65 -9.16 -14.62
CA ARG A 139 -3.23 -7.78 -14.35
C ARG A 139 -1.86 -7.44 -14.93
N GLY A 140 -0.99 -8.44 -15.10
CA GLY A 140 0.38 -8.29 -15.56
C GLY A 140 1.38 -7.87 -14.49
N TYR A 141 0.93 -7.48 -13.29
CA TYR A 141 1.79 -7.07 -12.16
C TYR A 141 1.05 -7.20 -10.81
N ASN A 142 1.83 -7.18 -9.73
CA ASN A 142 1.33 -7.11 -8.36
C ASN A 142 1.33 -5.64 -7.87
N GLN A 143 0.18 -5.09 -7.54
CA GLN A 143 0.05 -3.70 -7.07
C GLN A 143 0.81 -3.44 -5.76
N SER A 144 0.80 -4.40 -4.83
CA SER A 144 1.48 -4.27 -3.54
C SER A 144 3.00 -4.27 -3.70
N GLU A 145 3.53 -5.02 -4.69
CA GLU A 145 4.93 -5.02 -5.10
C GLU A 145 5.34 -3.66 -5.67
N ARG A 146 4.54 -3.08 -6.57
CA ARG A 146 4.83 -1.75 -7.11
C ARG A 146 4.88 -0.67 -6.03
N ILE A 147 3.98 -0.73 -5.05
CA ILE A 147 4.01 0.19 -3.89
C ILE A 147 5.24 -0.07 -3.03
N ALA A 148 5.56 -1.34 -2.74
CA ALA A 148 6.72 -1.70 -1.92
C ALA A 148 8.03 -1.28 -2.59
N THR A 149 8.19 -1.50 -3.90
CA THR A 149 9.37 -1.04 -4.66
C THR A 149 9.52 0.48 -4.59
N ALA A 150 8.45 1.23 -4.85
CA ALA A 150 8.48 2.69 -4.76
C ALA A 150 8.79 3.19 -3.32
N LEU A 151 8.32 2.51 -2.28
CA LEU A 151 8.69 2.81 -0.89
C LEU A 151 10.15 2.46 -0.61
N GLY A 152 10.63 1.31 -1.10
CA GLY A 152 12.01 0.88 -0.97
C GLY A 152 12.98 1.88 -1.58
N ASP A 153 12.70 2.32 -2.80
CA ASP A 153 13.49 3.33 -3.51
C ASP A 153 13.48 4.68 -2.78
N LEU A 154 12.33 5.08 -2.21
CA LEU A 154 12.18 6.36 -1.52
C LEU A 154 12.85 6.40 -0.15
N LEU A 155 12.87 5.27 0.58
CA LEU A 155 13.32 5.19 1.98
C LEU A 155 14.63 4.42 2.18
N GLY A 156 15.15 3.77 1.14
CA GLY A 156 16.35 2.94 1.23
C GLY A 156 16.12 1.59 1.90
N HIS A 157 14.86 1.10 1.97
CA HIS A 157 14.56 -0.19 2.56
C HIS A 157 14.60 -1.33 1.54
N PRO A 158 15.15 -2.50 1.90
CA PRO A 158 15.15 -3.66 1.02
C PRO A 158 13.72 -4.20 0.83
N VAL A 159 13.35 -4.50 -0.42
CA VAL A 159 12.11 -5.18 -0.77
C VAL A 159 12.37 -6.67 -0.95
N ARG A 160 11.58 -7.52 -0.30
CA ARG A 160 11.74 -8.98 -0.27
C ARG A 160 10.51 -9.68 -0.88
N GLU A 161 10.41 -9.66 -2.19
CA GLU A 161 9.24 -10.19 -2.93
C GLU A 161 9.03 -11.69 -2.73
N GLY A 162 10.11 -12.47 -2.60
CA GLY A 162 10.05 -13.93 -2.47
C GLY A 162 9.82 -14.46 -1.05
N TRP A 163 9.84 -13.62 -0.01
CA TRP A 163 9.74 -14.08 1.39
C TRP A 163 8.32 -14.48 1.82
N LEU A 164 7.33 -14.04 1.09
CA LEU A 164 5.94 -14.42 1.29
C LEU A 164 5.35 -14.88 -0.04
N VAL A 165 4.77 -16.06 -0.08
CA VAL A 165 4.14 -16.60 -1.29
C VAL A 165 2.69 -17.00 -1.02
N ARG A 166 1.84 -16.84 -2.03
CA ARG A 166 0.46 -17.27 -1.97
C ARG A 166 0.35 -18.70 -2.50
N GLY A 167 0.09 -19.65 -1.59
CA GLY A 167 0.00 -21.07 -1.90
C GLY A 167 -1.36 -21.52 -2.42
N ARG A 168 -2.44 -20.75 -2.16
CA ARG A 168 -3.81 -21.08 -2.54
C ARG A 168 -4.51 -19.91 -3.22
N GLU A 169 -5.14 -20.16 -4.36
CA GLU A 169 -6.06 -19.21 -4.99
C GLU A 169 -7.30 -19.01 -4.11
N THR A 170 -7.70 -17.77 -3.94
CA THR A 170 -8.90 -17.44 -3.19
C THR A 170 -9.82 -16.58 -4.05
N PRO A 171 -11.15 -16.75 -3.97
CA PRO A 171 -12.13 -15.90 -4.64
C PRO A 171 -11.90 -14.40 -4.37
N SER A 172 -12.53 -13.54 -5.18
CA SER A 172 -12.51 -12.10 -4.95
C SER A 172 -13.21 -11.79 -3.62
N GLN A 173 -12.58 -10.94 -2.80
CA GLN A 173 -13.11 -10.55 -1.49
C GLN A 173 -14.17 -9.43 -1.58
N THR A 174 -14.49 -8.93 -2.78
CA THR A 174 -15.28 -7.70 -2.96
C THR A 174 -16.74 -7.86 -2.46
N ALA A 175 -17.30 -9.08 -2.54
CA ALA A 175 -18.66 -9.39 -2.13
C ALA A 175 -18.77 -10.19 -0.81
N LEU A 176 -17.65 -10.47 -0.12
CA LEU A 176 -17.61 -11.30 1.08
C LEU A 176 -17.83 -10.49 2.36
N THR A 177 -18.49 -11.09 3.36
CA THR A 177 -18.57 -10.56 4.73
C THR A 177 -17.18 -10.55 5.40
N PRO A 178 -16.99 -9.86 6.55
CA PRO A 178 -15.71 -9.89 7.29
C PRO A 178 -15.28 -11.30 7.68
N GLU A 179 -16.19 -12.14 8.15
CA GLU A 179 -15.97 -13.54 8.57
C GLU A 179 -15.58 -14.40 7.37
N GLU A 180 -16.30 -14.28 6.26
CA GLU A 180 -15.98 -14.96 5.01
C GLU A 180 -14.62 -14.54 4.45
N ARG A 181 -14.22 -13.27 4.60
CA ARG A 181 -12.89 -12.81 4.21
C ARG A 181 -11.80 -13.46 5.04
N ALA A 182 -12.00 -13.60 6.34
CA ALA A 182 -11.04 -14.28 7.23
C ALA A 182 -10.88 -15.75 6.86
N ALA A 183 -11.99 -16.48 6.69
CA ALA A 183 -11.99 -17.88 6.27
C ALA A 183 -11.38 -18.08 4.86
N ASN A 184 -11.65 -17.15 3.95
CA ASN A 184 -11.16 -17.21 2.57
C ASN A 184 -9.63 -17.11 2.48
N VAL A 185 -8.98 -16.37 3.38
CA VAL A 185 -7.51 -16.18 3.35
C VAL A 185 -6.76 -17.02 4.37
N ALA A 186 -7.44 -17.75 5.26
CA ALA A 186 -6.80 -18.64 6.23
C ALA A 186 -5.93 -19.68 5.50
N GLY A 187 -4.63 -19.78 5.88
CA GLY A 187 -3.67 -20.66 5.23
C GLY A 187 -3.35 -20.37 3.76
N ALA A 188 -3.78 -19.21 3.22
CA ALA A 188 -3.50 -18.84 1.85
C ALA A 188 -2.04 -18.42 1.62
N PHE A 189 -1.31 -18.10 2.67
CA PHE A 189 0.08 -17.64 2.60
C PHE A 189 1.02 -18.62 3.29
N ARG A 190 2.25 -18.67 2.81
CA ARG A 190 3.37 -19.32 3.47
C ARG A 190 4.61 -18.46 3.34
N ALA A 191 5.44 -18.47 4.36
CA ALA A 191 6.78 -17.90 4.26
C ALA A 191 7.65 -18.77 3.34
N ALA A 192 8.56 -18.13 2.61
CA ALA A 192 9.55 -18.77 1.77
C ALA A 192 10.92 -18.15 2.02
N GLY A 193 11.98 -18.92 1.82
CA GLY A 193 13.33 -18.47 2.21
C GLY A 193 13.52 -18.45 3.73
N ARG A 194 14.33 -17.53 4.20
CA ARG A 194 14.61 -17.30 5.63
C ARG A 194 14.35 -15.84 5.97
N PRO A 195 13.09 -15.45 6.16
CA PRO A 195 12.79 -14.09 6.58
C PRO A 195 13.37 -13.85 7.98
N ASP A 196 14.09 -12.74 8.13
CA ASP A 196 14.75 -12.35 9.36
C ASP A 196 14.46 -10.90 9.71
N GLY A 197 14.74 -10.52 10.94
CA GLY A 197 14.55 -9.17 11.42
C GLY A 197 13.09 -8.70 11.40
N ARG A 198 12.90 -7.40 11.43
CA ARG A 198 11.57 -6.77 11.39
C ARG A 198 11.05 -6.70 9.95
N CYS A 199 9.85 -7.20 9.75
CA CYS A 199 9.17 -7.19 8.46
C CYS A 199 7.99 -6.22 8.46
N VAL A 200 7.83 -5.46 7.37
CA VAL A 200 6.67 -4.59 7.16
C VAL A 200 5.93 -5.05 5.91
N LEU A 201 4.72 -5.59 6.10
CA LEU A 201 3.82 -5.96 5.02
C LEU A 201 3.32 -4.71 4.29
N VAL A 202 3.31 -4.74 2.97
CA VAL A 202 2.83 -3.63 2.14
C VAL A 202 1.63 -4.08 1.32
N ASP A 203 0.52 -3.34 1.41
CA ASP A 203 -0.66 -3.57 0.58
C ASP A 203 -1.31 -2.24 0.16
N ASP A 204 -2.26 -2.29 -0.78
CA ASP A 204 -2.92 -1.07 -1.27
C ASP A 204 -4.07 -0.62 -0.36
N VAL A 205 -4.89 -1.54 0.18
CA VAL A 205 -6.08 -1.19 0.98
C VAL A 205 -6.25 -2.07 2.21
N PHE A 206 -6.38 -1.43 3.36
CA PHE A 206 -6.87 -2.05 4.59
C PHE A 206 -8.40 -2.01 4.62
N THR A 207 -9.03 -3.16 4.83
CA THR A 207 -10.48 -3.29 5.08
C THR A 207 -10.74 -3.90 6.46
N THR A 208 -10.73 -5.21 6.57
CA THR A 208 -10.89 -5.95 7.84
C THR A 208 -9.55 -6.36 8.45
N GLY A 209 -8.46 -6.27 7.69
CA GLY A 209 -7.15 -6.77 8.08
C GLY A 209 -6.91 -8.26 7.83
N ALA A 210 -7.94 -9.03 7.40
CA ALA A 210 -7.85 -10.47 7.23
C ALA A 210 -6.64 -10.93 6.38
N THR A 211 -6.37 -10.25 5.26
CA THR A 211 -5.22 -10.55 4.40
C THR A 211 -3.90 -10.32 5.12
N LEU A 212 -3.76 -9.20 5.82
CA LEU A 212 -2.55 -8.84 6.56
C LEU A 212 -2.31 -9.80 7.73
N LEU A 213 -3.37 -10.17 8.47
CA LEU A 213 -3.28 -11.14 9.57
C LEU A 213 -2.82 -12.51 9.07
N ALA A 214 -3.42 -13.03 8.00
CA ALA A 214 -3.03 -14.31 7.43
C ALA A 214 -1.58 -14.31 6.90
N ALA A 215 -1.14 -13.20 6.30
CA ALA A 215 0.23 -13.02 5.84
C ALA A 215 1.23 -12.92 7.02
N ALA A 216 0.86 -12.15 8.05
CA ALA A 216 1.67 -12.01 9.26
C ALA A 216 1.80 -13.34 10.03
N ALA A 217 0.71 -14.10 10.15
CA ALA A 217 0.74 -15.44 10.76
C ALA A 217 1.74 -16.37 10.06
N ALA A 218 1.82 -16.33 8.72
CA ALA A 218 2.78 -17.11 7.96
C ALA A 218 4.23 -16.68 8.24
N LEU A 219 4.52 -15.37 8.35
CA LEU A 219 5.85 -14.86 8.69
C LEU A 219 6.23 -15.17 10.12
N ARG A 220 5.31 -14.98 11.09
CA ARG A 220 5.51 -15.33 12.50
C ARG A 220 5.77 -16.82 12.67
N GLY A 221 5.02 -17.67 11.97
CA GLY A 221 5.24 -19.12 11.97
C GLY A 221 6.61 -19.55 11.43
N ALA A 222 7.25 -18.70 10.62
CA ALA A 222 8.63 -18.87 10.14
C ALA A 222 9.69 -18.23 11.04
N GLY A 223 9.30 -17.69 12.22
CA GLY A 223 10.22 -17.14 13.21
C GLY A 223 10.52 -15.65 13.08
N VAL A 224 9.78 -14.89 12.25
CA VAL A 224 9.95 -13.43 12.16
C VAL A 224 9.58 -12.77 13.50
N PRO A 225 10.49 -12.02 14.14
CA PRO A 225 10.29 -11.51 15.49
C PRO A 225 9.32 -10.34 15.59
N ALA A 226 9.17 -9.55 14.50
CA ALA A 226 8.27 -8.40 14.46
C ALA A 226 7.66 -8.23 13.07
N VAL A 227 6.32 -8.12 13.00
CA VAL A 227 5.58 -7.95 11.75
C VAL A 227 4.61 -6.79 11.89
N ASP A 228 4.88 -5.73 11.15
CA ASP A 228 3.99 -4.58 10.98
C ASP A 228 3.35 -4.60 9.59
N ALA A 229 2.44 -3.67 9.35
CA ALA A 229 1.88 -3.46 8.03
C ALA A 229 1.62 -2.00 7.72
N VAL A 230 1.78 -1.64 6.44
CA VAL A 230 1.40 -0.33 5.91
C VAL A 230 0.52 -0.50 4.68
N THR A 231 -0.49 0.38 4.54
CA THR A 231 -1.34 0.42 3.36
C THR A 231 -1.53 1.84 2.87
N PHE A 232 -1.75 2.00 1.57
CA PHE A 232 -2.07 3.32 1.03
C PHE A 232 -3.39 3.83 1.60
N ALA A 233 -4.46 3.03 1.52
CA ALA A 233 -5.77 3.49 1.94
C ALA A 233 -6.44 2.56 2.96
N ARG A 234 -7.37 3.13 3.73
CA ARG A 234 -8.20 2.43 4.72
C ARG A 234 -9.67 2.62 4.41
N ALA A 235 -10.42 1.53 4.34
CA ALA A 235 -11.88 1.60 4.27
C ALA A 235 -12.45 2.15 5.58
N ARG A 236 -13.43 3.05 5.49
CA ARG A 236 -14.24 3.42 6.65
C ARG A 236 -15.13 2.24 6.99
N ASN A 237 -14.98 1.66 8.16
CA ASN A 237 -15.93 0.66 8.64
C ASN A 237 -17.26 1.38 8.91
N ALA A 238 -18.37 0.77 8.54
CA ALA A 238 -19.72 1.29 8.81
C ALA A 238 -20.09 1.28 10.31
N VAL A 239 -19.21 0.79 11.18
CA VAL A 239 -19.40 0.76 12.62
C VAL A 239 -18.85 2.07 13.20
N GLY A 240 -19.74 3.00 13.52
CA GLY A 240 -19.40 4.25 14.21
C GLY A 240 -19.57 5.53 13.38
N GLN A 241 -20.52 5.59 12.44
CA GLN A 241 -21.11 6.88 12.06
C GLN A 241 -22.25 7.16 13.06
N GLY A 242 -21.89 7.69 14.22
CA GLY A 242 -22.81 8.50 15.00
C GLY A 242 -23.12 9.80 14.22
N PRO A 243 -24.27 10.41 14.48
CA PRO A 243 -24.82 11.54 13.74
C PRO A 243 -23.90 12.74 13.69
#